data_e4d400c3a8408b8afb33aecdbc670764
#
_entry.id   e4d400c3a8408b8afb33aecdbc670764
#
_cell.length_a   1.000
_cell.length_b   1.000
_cell.length_c   1.000
_cell.angle_alpha   90.00
_cell.angle_beta   90.00
_cell.angle_gamma   90.00
#
_symmetry.space_group_name_H-M   'P 1'
#
loop_
_entity.id
_entity.type
_entity.pdbx_description
1 polymer ?
#
loop_
_entity_poly.entity_id
_entity_poly.type
_entity_poly.pdbx_seq_one_letter_code
_entity_poly.pdbx_strand_id
1 'polypeptide(L)'
;GSQQEVFDRLIVAVGRAPFIENLLAVDSGVTLDERSFIHVDKCCQTAIPGIYAIGDITGNPMLAHKATHEGKVAAEVAAGQPAVFDVQAIPSVVYTDPEIAWAGLTEIEAQEKGVAYKKGEFPWAASGRAIVIGASQGKTKILFEI
;
A
#
# COMPACT_ATOMS: atom_id res chain seq x y z
N GLY A 1 29.29 -19.09 15.29
CA GLY A 1 29.33 -20.39 14.62
C GLY A 1 28.12 -20.50 13.70
N SER A 2 28.25 -21.11 12.53
CA SER A 2 27.12 -21.44 11.67
C SER A 2 26.35 -22.61 12.25
N GLN A 3 25.06 -22.50 12.40
CA GLN A 3 24.18 -23.57 12.81
C GLN A 3 23.49 -24.10 11.55
N GLN A 4 23.51 -25.39 11.33
CA GLN A 4 22.88 -26.03 10.19
C GLN A 4 21.64 -26.78 10.69
N GLU A 5 20.48 -26.45 10.10
CA GLU A 5 19.21 -27.11 10.38
C GLU A 5 18.65 -27.69 9.06
N VAL A 6 17.90 -28.78 9.16
CA VAL A 6 17.30 -29.46 8.01
C VAL A 6 15.79 -29.33 8.11
N PHE A 7 15.14 -28.90 7.02
CA PHE A 7 13.70 -28.70 6.93
C PHE A 7 13.14 -29.47 5.74
N ASP A 8 11.93 -29.98 5.85
CA ASP A 8 11.24 -30.71 4.77
C ASP A 8 10.71 -29.76 3.67
N ARG A 9 10.40 -28.52 4.05
CA ARG A 9 9.86 -27.50 3.13
C ARG A 9 10.33 -26.11 3.52
N LEU A 10 10.48 -25.25 2.51
CA LEU A 10 10.80 -23.83 2.66
C LEU A 10 9.68 -22.98 2.11
N ILE A 11 9.21 -22.00 2.88
CA ILE A 11 8.30 -20.94 2.43
C ILE A 11 9.11 -19.65 2.33
N VAL A 12 9.12 -19.03 1.14
CA VAL A 12 9.77 -17.75 0.90
C VAL A 12 8.71 -16.65 0.89
N ALA A 13 8.78 -15.73 1.85
CA ALA A 13 7.81 -14.64 2.05
C ALA A 13 8.56 -13.31 2.33
N VAL A 14 9.52 -12.96 1.47
CA VAL A 14 10.44 -11.83 1.65
C VAL A 14 9.97 -10.52 1.01
N GLY A 15 8.73 -10.49 0.50
CA GLY A 15 8.13 -9.33 -0.14
C GLY A 15 7.84 -9.54 -1.62
N ARG A 16 7.51 -8.45 -2.32
CA ARG A 16 7.18 -8.43 -3.74
C ARG A 16 8.04 -7.41 -4.47
N ALA A 17 8.34 -7.69 -5.72
CA ALA A 17 8.98 -6.79 -6.65
C ALA A 17 8.04 -6.53 -7.85
N PRO A 18 8.13 -5.37 -8.52
CA PRO A 18 7.38 -5.13 -9.75
C PRO A 18 7.82 -6.13 -10.82
N PHE A 19 6.85 -6.72 -11.53
CA PHE A 19 7.13 -7.60 -12.66
C PHE A 19 6.93 -6.82 -13.96
N ILE A 20 8.04 -6.41 -14.56
CA ILE A 20 8.07 -5.59 -15.79
C ILE A 20 8.81 -6.30 -16.93
N GLU A 21 9.12 -7.60 -16.77
CA GLU A 21 9.82 -8.39 -17.76
C GLU A 21 9.02 -8.46 -19.07
N ASN A 22 9.66 -8.12 -20.18
CA ASN A 22 9.05 -8.04 -21.52
C ASN A 22 7.87 -7.04 -21.65
N LEU A 23 7.70 -6.14 -20.67
CA LEU A 23 6.65 -5.11 -20.72
C LEU A 23 7.08 -3.91 -21.54
N LEU A 24 8.33 -3.50 -21.42
CA LEU A 24 8.88 -2.31 -22.06
C LEU A 24 9.84 -2.68 -23.19
N ALA A 25 9.74 -2.02 -24.34
CA ALA A 25 10.76 -2.08 -25.36
C ALA A 25 12.06 -1.42 -24.86
N VAL A 26 13.22 -1.87 -25.37
CA VAL A 26 14.53 -1.40 -24.92
C VAL A 26 14.70 0.12 -25.07
N ASP A 27 14.05 0.71 -26.06
CA ASP A 27 14.09 2.12 -26.44
C ASP A 27 12.75 2.85 -26.15
N SER A 28 11.91 2.30 -25.29
CA SER A 28 10.58 2.88 -24.96
C SER A 28 10.66 4.29 -24.37
N GLY A 29 11.80 4.66 -23.78
CA GLY A 29 11.96 5.94 -23.07
C GLY A 29 11.25 6.01 -21.72
N VAL A 30 10.55 4.96 -21.30
CA VAL A 30 9.93 4.87 -19.97
C VAL A 30 11.03 4.69 -18.92
N THR A 31 11.01 5.54 -17.89
CA THR A 31 12.01 5.53 -16.83
C THR A 31 11.60 4.65 -15.66
N LEU A 32 12.58 3.98 -15.07
CA LEU A 32 12.44 3.15 -13.88
C LEU A 32 13.24 3.76 -12.73
N ASP A 33 12.78 3.52 -11.51
CA ASP A 33 13.56 3.82 -10.32
C ASP A 33 14.58 2.69 -10.00
N GLU A 34 15.39 2.87 -8.95
CA GLU A 34 16.38 1.89 -8.47
C GLU A 34 15.79 0.54 -8.06
N ARG A 35 14.48 0.49 -7.80
CA ARG A 35 13.72 -0.71 -7.40
C ARG A 35 12.91 -1.31 -8.54
N SER A 36 13.13 -0.82 -9.78
CA SER A 36 12.44 -1.22 -11.01
C SER A 36 10.96 -0.85 -11.07
N PHE A 37 10.50 0.14 -10.30
CA PHE A 37 9.17 0.71 -10.48
C PHE A 37 9.18 1.72 -11.63
N ILE A 38 8.09 1.75 -12.39
CA ILE A 38 7.87 2.75 -13.46
C ILE A 38 7.58 4.10 -12.81
N HIS A 39 8.34 5.11 -13.22
CA HIS A 39 8.15 6.48 -12.74
C HIS A 39 6.92 7.11 -13.38
N VAL A 40 6.00 7.63 -12.57
CA VAL A 40 4.80 8.36 -13.01
C VAL A 40 4.60 9.63 -12.20
N ASP A 41 3.91 10.58 -12.79
CA ASP A 41 3.44 11.78 -12.10
C ASP A 41 2.11 11.54 -11.33
N LYS A 42 1.56 12.59 -10.73
CA LYS A 42 0.26 12.53 -10.03
C LYS A 42 -0.93 12.23 -10.95
N CYS A 43 -0.75 12.33 -12.26
CA CYS A 43 -1.74 11.96 -13.26
C CYS A 43 -1.58 10.52 -13.76
N CYS A 44 -0.72 9.73 -13.11
CA CYS A 44 -0.31 8.39 -13.53
C CYS A 44 0.37 8.34 -14.91
N GLN A 45 0.86 9.48 -15.42
CA GLN A 45 1.52 9.59 -16.72
C GLN A 45 3.01 9.32 -16.57
N THR A 46 3.58 8.54 -17.48
CA THR A 46 5.03 8.33 -17.59
C THR A 46 5.72 9.53 -18.23
N ALA A 47 7.03 9.48 -18.35
CA ALA A 47 7.80 10.48 -19.10
C ALA A 47 7.43 10.54 -20.59
N ILE A 48 6.75 9.52 -21.11
CA ILE A 48 6.34 9.43 -22.52
C ILE A 48 4.88 9.86 -22.66
N PRO A 49 4.57 10.91 -23.42
CA PRO A 49 3.19 11.37 -23.63
C PRO A 49 2.27 10.24 -24.12
N GLY A 50 1.10 10.12 -23.51
CA GLY A 50 0.10 9.12 -23.88
C GLY A 50 0.35 7.72 -23.31
N ILE A 51 1.44 7.52 -22.55
CA ILE A 51 1.73 6.28 -21.83
C ILE A 51 1.51 6.50 -20.34
N TYR A 52 0.64 5.69 -19.75
CA TYR A 52 0.28 5.69 -18.33
C TYR A 52 0.71 4.37 -17.69
N ALA A 53 1.06 4.41 -16.41
CA ALA A 53 1.30 3.21 -15.64
C ALA A 53 0.56 3.31 -14.29
N ILE A 54 0.00 2.18 -13.84
CA ILE A 54 -0.80 2.08 -12.62
C ILE A 54 -0.51 0.78 -11.87
N GLY A 55 -0.87 0.76 -10.60
CA GLY A 55 -0.86 -0.47 -9.79
C GLY A 55 0.52 -0.84 -9.26
N ASP A 56 0.76 -2.13 -9.17
CA ASP A 56 1.93 -2.69 -8.50
C ASP A 56 3.27 -2.29 -9.16
N ILE A 57 3.23 -1.91 -10.43
CA ILE A 57 4.43 -1.50 -11.19
C ILE A 57 4.83 -0.04 -10.96
N THR A 58 4.02 0.76 -10.27
CA THR A 58 4.29 2.20 -10.01
C THR A 58 4.76 2.49 -8.59
N GLY A 59 4.83 1.49 -7.73
CA GLY A 59 5.32 1.66 -6.36
C GLY A 59 4.39 1.11 -5.28
N ASN A 60 4.89 1.19 -4.06
CA ASN A 60 4.14 0.78 -2.86
C ASN A 60 3.05 1.80 -2.46
N PRO A 61 1.99 1.35 -1.77
CA PRO A 61 1.68 -0.06 -1.46
C PRO A 61 1.12 -0.80 -2.68
N MET A 62 1.50 -2.09 -2.83
CA MET A 62 1.01 -2.97 -3.89
C MET A 62 -0.38 -3.52 -3.54
N LEU A 63 -1.42 -2.71 -3.79
CA LEU A 63 -2.80 -2.97 -3.39
C LEU A 63 -3.77 -2.74 -4.55
N ALA A 64 -4.69 -3.67 -4.73
CA ALA A 64 -5.66 -3.64 -5.83
C ALA A 64 -6.54 -2.37 -5.84
N HIS A 65 -6.97 -1.88 -4.67
CA HIS A 65 -7.78 -0.66 -4.59
C HIS A 65 -6.98 0.62 -4.89
N LYS A 66 -5.66 0.65 -4.63
CA LYS A 66 -4.77 1.72 -5.12
C LYS A 66 -4.77 1.70 -6.65
N ALA A 67 -4.50 0.54 -7.26
CA ALA A 67 -4.49 0.37 -8.71
C ALA A 67 -5.83 0.77 -9.36
N THR A 68 -6.96 0.45 -8.74
CA THR A 68 -8.29 0.83 -9.22
C THR A 68 -8.47 2.35 -9.24
N HIS A 69 -8.02 3.05 -8.20
CA HIS A 69 -8.10 4.51 -8.13
C HIS A 69 -7.14 5.17 -9.13
N GLU A 70 -5.90 4.71 -9.21
CA GLU A 70 -4.94 5.17 -10.22
C GLU A 70 -5.45 4.95 -11.65
N GLY A 71 -6.06 3.79 -11.92
CA GLY A 71 -6.68 3.49 -13.22
C GLY A 71 -7.82 4.45 -13.59
N LYS A 72 -8.63 4.85 -12.61
CA LYS A 72 -9.66 5.86 -12.82
C LYS A 72 -9.04 7.21 -13.18
N VAL A 73 -8.04 7.67 -12.41
CA VAL A 73 -7.31 8.91 -12.68
C VAL A 73 -6.67 8.88 -14.06
N ALA A 74 -5.96 7.81 -14.40
CA ALA A 74 -5.32 7.67 -15.70
C ALA A 74 -6.32 7.72 -16.86
N ALA A 75 -7.49 7.08 -16.73
CA ALA A 75 -8.54 7.10 -17.75
C ALA A 75 -9.17 8.48 -17.90
N GLU A 76 -9.43 9.19 -16.80
CA GLU A 76 -9.97 10.55 -16.82
C GLU A 76 -8.98 11.53 -17.48
N VAL A 77 -7.69 11.44 -17.14
CA VAL A 77 -6.63 12.27 -17.76
C VAL A 77 -6.48 11.95 -19.24
N ALA A 78 -6.48 10.68 -19.62
CA ALA A 78 -6.41 10.26 -21.02
C ALA A 78 -7.61 10.76 -21.85
N ALA A 79 -8.77 10.94 -21.19
CA ALA A 79 -9.97 11.54 -21.79
C ALA A 79 -9.97 13.09 -21.75
N GLY A 80 -8.87 13.72 -21.32
CA GLY A 80 -8.74 15.18 -21.23
C GLY A 80 -9.44 15.81 -20.04
N GLN A 81 -9.83 15.02 -19.02
CA GLN A 81 -10.43 15.52 -17.79
C GLN A 81 -9.34 15.91 -16.77
N PRO A 82 -9.56 16.94 -15.94
CA PRO A 82 -8.64 17.29 -14.88
C PRO A 82 -8.80 16.29 -13.72
N ALA A 83 -7.84 15.37 -13.60
CA ALA A 83 -7.80 14.39 -12.51
C ALA A 83 -6.37 14.22 -11.99
N VAL A 84 -6.25 13.97 -10.68
CA VAL A 84 -4.97 13.70 -10.02
C VAL A 84 -5.14 12.64 -8.94
N PHE A 85 -4.12 11.81 -8.76
CA PHE A 85 -4.02 10.88 -7.64
C PHE A 85 -3.46 11.62 -6.43
N ASP A 86 -4.35 12.14 -5.59
CA ASP A 86 -4.01 12.93 -4.39
C ASP A 86 -4.76 12.38 -3.17
N VAL A 87 -4.42 11.16 -2.79
CA VAL A 87 -5.03 10.45 -1.67
C VAL A 87 -4.32 10.77 -0.36
N GLN A 88 -5.08 11.05 0.70
CA GLN A 88 -4.55 11.32 2.04
C GLN A 88 -4.06 10.03 2.72
N ALA A 89 -4.73 8.91 2.47
CA ALA A 89 -4.36 7.61 3.02
C ALA A 89 -4.86 6.49 2.12
N ILE A 90 -4.09 5.40 2.07
CA ILE A 90 -4.48 4.17 1.39
C ILE A 90 -4.68 3.11 2.48
N PRO A 91 -5.91 2.61 2.70
CA PRO A 91 -6.14 1.56 3.67
C PRO A 91 -5.34 0.30 3.36
N SER A 92 -4.84 -0.34 4.38
CA SER A 92 -4.10 -1.58 4.28
C SER A 92 -4.68 -2.63 5.22
N VAL A 93 -4.57 -3.89 4.85
CA VAL A 93 -5.05 -5.02 5.65
C VAL A 93 -4.13 -6.22 5.50
N VAL A 94 -3.94 -6.92 6.60
CA VAL A 94 -3.30 -8.24 6.64
C VAL A 94 -4.38 -9.24 7.04
N TYR A 95 -4.68 -10.18 6.15
CA TYR A 95 -5.73 -11.18 6.29
C TYR A 95 -5.28 -12.38 7.16
N THR A 96 -4.78 -12.06 8.32
CA THR A 96 -4.47 -13.05 9.37
C THR A 96 -5.70 -13.34 10.22
N ASP A 97 -5.62 -14.28 11.15
CA ASP A 97 -6.63 -14.52 12.17
C ASP A 97 -6.04 -14.22 13.55
N PRO A 98 -6.43 -13.11 14.20
CA PRO A 98 -7.33 -12.03 13.72
C PRO A 98 -6.72 -11.14 12.63
N GLU A 99 -7.56 -10.50 11.82
CA GLU A 99 -7.15 -9.52 10.82
C GLU A 99 -6.59 -8.24 11.45
N ILE A 100 -5.61 -7.63 10.77
CA ILE A 100 -5.08 -6.30 11.13
C ILE A 100 -5.31 -5.36 9.96
N ALA A 101 -6.01 -4.25 10.21
CA ALA A 101 -6.26 -3.22 9.21
C ALA A 101 -5.86 -1.84 9.74
N TRP A 102 -5.35 -1.00 8.86
CA TRP A 102 -4.98 0.38 9.22
C TRP A 102 -5.14 1.32 8.01
N ALA A 103 -5.22 2.62 8.30
CA ALA A 103 -5.17 3.69 7.32
C ALA A 103 -4.50 4.92 7.93
N GLY A 104 -3.76 5.67 7.12
CA GLY A 104 -3.01 6.84 7.58
C GLY A 104 -1.76 6.49 8.38
N LEU A 105 -1.28 7.45 9.16
CA LEU A 105 -0.03 7.32 9.92
C LEU A 105 -0.15 6.31 11.06
N THR A 106 0.85 5.45 11.16
CA THR A 106 1.09 4.65 12.36
C THR A 106 1.80 5.45 13.44
N GLU A 107 1.85 4.95 14.67
CA GLU A 107 2.61 5.59 15.76
C GLU A 107 4.10 5.69 15.41
N ILE A 108 4.65 4.67 14.75
CA ILE A 108 6.07 4.65 14.33
C ILE A 108 6.31 5.77 13.32
N GLU A 109 5.52 5.83 12.26
CA GLU A 109 5.66 6.86 11.21
C GLU A 109 5.41 8.27 11.74
N ALA A 110 4.47 8.46 12.68
CA ALA A 110 4.23 9.74 13.32
C ALA A 110 5.46 10.19 14.13
N GLN A 111 6.09 9.29 14.88
CA GLN A 111 7.31 9.56 15.61
C GLN A 111 8.49 9.89 14.68
N GLU A 112 8.69 9.11 13.63
CA GLU A 112 9.75 9.33 12.64
C GLU A 112 9.60 10.69 11.92
N LYS A 113 8.36 11.10 11.66
CA LYS A 113 8.04 12.38 11.00
C LYS A 113 7.91 13.56 11.96
N GLY A 114 8.04 13.33 13.27
CA GLY A 114 7.90 14.37 14.29
C GLY A 114 6.48 14.93 14.38
N VAL A 115 5.45 14.17 13.97
CA VAL A 115 4.04 14.57 14.04
C VAL A 115 3.53 14.36 15.46
N ALA A 116 3.07 15.45 16.09
CA ALA A 116 2.44 15.39 17.40
C ALA A 116 1.04 14.81 17.30
N TYR A 117 0.71 13.85 18.17
CA TYR A 117 -0.60 13.19 18.17
C TYR A 117 -1.11 12.85 19.57
N LYS A 118 -2.41 12.71 19.70
CA LYS A 118 -3.09 12.03 20.82
C LYS A 118 -3.56 10.67 20.35
N LYS A 119 -3.53 9.68 21.26
CA LYS A 119 -3.97 8.32 20.98
C LYS A 119 -5.22 7.97 21.75
N GLY A 120 -6.24 7.47 21.05
CA GLY A 120 -7.40 6.79 21.62
C GLY A 120 -7.36 5.30 21.33
N GLU A 121 -7.67 4.47 22.32
CA GLU A 121 -7.80 3.03 22.16
C GLU A 121 -9.11 2.52 22.75
N PHE A 122 -9.76 1.60 22.07
CA PHE A 122 -10.96 0.92 22.52
C PHE A 122 -10.79 -0.59 22.42
N PRO A 123 -10.72 -1.32 23.54
CA PRO A 123 -10.61 -2.78 23.52
C PRO A 123 -11.95 -3.40 23.14
N TRP A 124 -11.95 -4.35 22.23
CA TRP A 124 -13.18 -5.00 21.76
C TRP A 124 -13.83 -5.90 22.81
N ALA A 125 -13.10 -6.29 23.87
CA ALA A 125 -13.69 -6.94 25.04
C ALA A 125 -14.79 -6.10 25.73
N ALA A 126 -14.80 -4.76 25.51
CA ALA A 126 -15.84 -3.86 25.96
C ALA A 126 -16.97 -3.65 24.92
N SER A 127 -16.91 -4.30 23.75
CA SER A 127 -17.91 -4.20 22.70
C SER A 127 -18.92 -5.36 22.80
N GLY A 128 -20.19 -5.05 23.05
CA GLY A 128 -21.25 -6.07 23.05
C GLY A 128 -21.33 -6.86 21.75
N ARG A 129 -21.13 -6.22 20.58
CA ARG A 129 -21.10 -6.90 19.29
C ARG A 129 -19.92 -7.87 19.18
N ALA A 130 -18.72 -7.47 19.58
CA ALA A 130 -17.52 -8.31 19.51
C ALA A 130 -17.68 -9.56 20.41
N ILE A 131 -18.29 -9.39 21.59
CA ILE A 131 -18.59 -10.50 22.49
C ILE A 131 -19.57 -11.48 21.84
N VAL A 132 -20.65 -10.97 21.27
CA VAL A 132 -21.70 -11.82 20.65
C VAL A 132 -21.17 -12.66 19.48
N ILE A 133 -20.26 -12.09 18.67
CA ILE A 133 -19.67 -12.80 17.53
C ILE A 133 -18.42 -13.62 17.92
N GLY A 134 -18.02 -13.65 19.19
CA GLY A 134 -16.85 -14.40 19.66
C GLY A 134 -15.50 -13.79 19.26
N ALA A 135 -15.43 -12.54 18.86
CA ALA A 135 -14.25 -11.85 18.34
C ALA A 135 -13.81 -10.68 19.26
N SER A 136 -13.74 -10.92 20.57
CA SER A 136 -13.40 -9.90 21.56
C SER A 136 -11.90 -9.64 21.76
N GLN A 137 -11.03 -10.43 21.12
CA GLN A 137 -9.58 -10.30 21.20
C GLN A 137 -9.04 -9.24 20.21
N GLY A 138 -9.31 -8.02 20.41
CA GLY A 138 -8.80 -6.99 19.52
C GLY A 138 -9.02 -5.61 20.08
N LYS A 139 -8.60 -4.63 19.33
CA LYS A 139 -8.82 -3.21 19.67
C LYS A 139 -8.92 -2.34 18.43
N THR A 140 -9.59 -1.23 18.58
CA THR A 140 -9.50 -0.10 17.66
C THR A 140 -8.57 0.95 18.25
N LYS A 141 -7.65 1.45 17.45
CA LYS A 141 -6.74 2.54 17.83
C LYS A 141 -6.88 3.67 16.82
N ILE A 142 -6.93 4.91 17.30
CA ILE A 142 -7.01 6.11 16.47
C ILE A 142 -5.95 7.09 16.95
N LEU A 143 -5.23 7.69 16.00
CA LEU A 143 -4.33 8.81 16.25
C LEU A 143 -5.04 10.09 15.80
N PHE A 144 -5.02 11.09 16.65
CA PHE A 144 -5.58 12.42 16.40
C PHE A 144 -4.44 13.41 16.31
N GLU A 145 -4.38 14.18 15.25
CA GLU A 145 -3.47 15.32 15.13
C GLU A 145 -3.79 16.36 16.22
N ILE A 146 -2.74 17.06 16.71
CA ILE A 146 -2.86 18.10 17.76
C ILE A 146 -2.55 19.47 17.16
#